data_64426c8760d71673de61a87a55591e2c
#
_entry.id   64426c8760d71673de61a87a55591e2c
#
_cell.length_a   1.000
_cell.length_b   1.000
_cell.length_c   1.000
_cell.angle_alpha   90.00
_cell.angle_beta   90.00
_cell.angle_gamma   90.00
#
_symmetry.space_group_name_H-M   'P 1'
#
loop_
_entity.id
_entity.type
_entity.pdbx_description
1 polymer ?
#
loop_
_entity_poly.entity_id
_entity_poly.type
_entity_poly.pdbx_seq_one_letter_code
_entity_poly.pdbx_strand_id
1 'polypeptide(L)'
;SPALCAGFGVAARLMRERADADRTHVESLASLVRTLLPDWSLNGSATHRYPGNLNLRRDGIDGARLLSYCRNVAFSLGSACASGSGRPSHVLRALGLTDAQARGSVRIGFGRYTTPDEVERAARALNEAAAAQAAP
;
A
#
# COMPACT_ATOMS: atom_id res chain seq x y z
N SER A 1 -12.45 -3.53 -29.78
CA SER A 1 -13.46 -4.59 -29.53
C SER A 1 -14.71 -3.99 -28.89
N PRO A 2 -15.93 -4.18 -29.47
CA PRO A 2 -17.18 -3.68 -28.88
C PRO A 2 -17.40 -4.17 -27.46
N ALA A 3 -17.02 -5.41 -27.14
CA ALA A 3 -17.13 -5.98 -25.80
C ALA A 3 -16.27 -5.24 -24.78
N LEU A 4 -15.03 -4.87 -25.12
CA LEU A 4 -14.15 -4.07 -24.26
C LEU A 4 -14.71 -2.65 -24.05
N CYS A 5 -15.24 -2.03 -25.09
CA CYS A 5 -15.88 -0.71 -24.98
C CYS A 5 -17.12 -0.76 -24.07
N ALA A 6 -17.97 -1.78 -24.24
CA ALA A 6 -19.13 -1.98 -23.38
C ALA A 6 -18.72 -2.20 -21.92
N GLY A 7 -17.72 -3.07 -21.66
CA GLY A 7 -17.18 -3.30 -20.32
C GLY A 7 -16.61 -2.04 -19.67
N PHE A 8 -15.86 -1.24 -20.44
CA PHE A 8 -15.34 0.04 -19.96
C PHE A 8 -16.47 1.03 -19.63
N GLY A 9 -17.52 1.10 -20.46
CA GLY A 9 -18.69 1.92 -20.19
C GLY A 9 -19.43 1.52 -18.91
N VAL A 10 -19.58 0.22 -18.64
CA VAL A 10 -20.14 -0.29 -17.39
C VAL A 10 -19.26 0.08 -16.19
N ALA A 11 -17.95 -0.09 -16.30
CA ALA A 11 -17.01 0.28 -15.23
C ALA A 11 -17.08 1.77 -14.92
N ALA A 12 -17.09 2.64 -15.92
CA ALA A 12 -17.20 4.08 -15.75
C ALA A 12 -18.53 4.49 -15.09
N ARG A 13 -19.64 3.83 -15.46
CA ARG A 13 -20.95 4.05 -14.81
C ARG A 13 -20.90 3.66 -13.35
N LEU A 14 -20.40 2.47 -13.02
CA LEU A 14 -20.29 1.98 -11.64
C LEU A 14 -19.40 2.89 -10.78
N MET A 15 -18.29 3.38 -11.35
CA MET A 15 -17.42 4.34 -10.67
C MET A 15 -18.19 5.61 -10.27
N ARG A 16 -19.02 6.14 -11.17
CA ARG A 16 -19.81 7.35 -10.90
C ARG A 16 -20.93 7.09 -9.89
N GLU A 17 -21.68 5.98 -10.05
CA GLU A 17 -22.82 5.64 -9.21
C GLU A 17 -22.40 5.30 -7.76
N ARG A 18 -21.22 4.78 -7.56
CA ARG A 18 -20.73 4.28 -6.25
C ARG A 18 -19.63 5.14 -5.64
N ALA A 19 -19.27 6.25 -6.26
CA ALA A 19 -18.11 7.07 -5.88
C ALA A 19 -18.07 7.41 -4.38
N ASP A 20 -19.19 7.86 -3.82
CA ASP A 20 -19.25 8.29 -2.41
C ASP A 20 -19.18 7.10 -1.44
N ALA A 21 -19.91 6.02 -1.74
CA ALA A 21 -19.89 4.81 -0.94
C ALA A 21 -18.50 4.14 -0.95
N ASP A 22 -17.88 4.07 -2.13
CA ASP A 22 -16.53 3.51 -2.29
C ASP A 22 -15.49 4.38 -1.57
N ARG A 23 -15.61 5.70 -1.64
CA ARG A 23 -14.74 6.64 -0.93
C ARG A 23 -14.83 6.42 0.58
N THR A 24 -16.03 6.42 1.14
CA THR A 24 -16.26 6.21 2.58
C THR A 24 -15.69 4.87 3.05
N HIS A 25 -15.93 3.81 2.29
CA HIS A 25 -15.38 2.48 2.58
C HIS A 25 -13.85 2.48 2.58
N VAL A 26 -13.25 3.02 1.53
CA VAL A 26 -11.78 3.05 1.38
C VAL A 26 -11.12 3.94 2.44
N GLU A 27 -11.75 5.07 2.82
CA GLU A 27 -11.28 5.93 3.92
C GLU A 27 -11.32 5.21 5.27
N SER A 28 -12.35 4.41 5.53
CA SER A 28 -12.43 3.59 6.75
C SER A 28 -11.32 2.54 6.80
N LEU A 29 -11.04 1.87 5.68
CA LEU A 29 -9.92 0.92 5.57
C LEU A 29 -8.57 1.60 5.75
N ALA A 30 -8.36 2.79 5.18
CA ALA A 30 -7.14 3.57 5.37
C ALA A 30 -6.91 3.94 6.85
N SER A 31 -7.96 4.31 7.54
CA SER A 31 -7.92 4.60 8.97
C SER A 31 -7.58 3.34 9.78
N LEU A 32 -8.20 2.21 9.45
CA LEU A 32 -7.91 0.91 10.09
C LEU A 32 -6.45 0.51 9.90
N VAL A 33 -5.92 0.58 8.67
CA VAL A 33 -4.48 0.29 8.40
C VAL A 33 -3.57 1.14 9.29
N ARG A 34 -3.83 2.43 9.40
CA ARG A 34 -3.01 3.34 10.22
C ARG A 34 -3.09 3.03 11.71
N THR A 35 -4.25 2.58 12.19
CA THR A 35 -4.43 2.14 13.58
C THR A 35 -3.67 0.85 13.88
N LEU A 36 -3.69 -0.09 12.93
CA LEU A 36 -3.05 -1.41 13.10
C LEU A 36 -1.53 -1.39 12.86
N LEU A 37 -1.02 -0.35 12.21
CA LEU A 37 0.40 -0.16 11.90
C LEU A 37 0.96 1.14 12.55
N PRO A 38 0.93 1.27 13.90
CA PRO A 38 1.32 2.51 14.58
C PRO A 38 2.80 2.85 14.42
N ASP A 39 3.66 1.84 14.28
CA ASP A 39 5.12 2.02 14.11
C ASP A 39 5.51 2.31 12.65
N TRP A 40 4.53 2.43 11.76
CA TRP A 40 4.76 2.71 10.35
C TRP A 40 4.44 4.16 10.03
N SER A 41 5.39 4.87 9.45
CA SER A 41 5.22 6.26 9.02
C SER A 41 4.63 6.32 7.62
N LEU A 42 3.67 7.21 7.41
CA LEU A 42 3.10 7.48 6.10
C LEU A 42 4.05 8.35 5.27
N ASN A 43 4.34 7.94 4.05
CA ASN A 43 5.10 8.74 3.09
C ASN A 43 4.15 9.62 2.26
N GLY A 44 4.54 10.89 2.10
CA GLY A 44 3.76 11.89 1.35
C GLY A 44 2.65 12.56 2.19
N SER A 45 1.77 13.30 1.51
CA SER A 45 0.69 14.05 2.17
C SER A 45 -0.34 13.13 2.84
N ALA A 46 -0.77 13.49 4.04
CA ALA A 46 -1.84 12.80 4.74
C ALA A 46 -3.24 13.18 4.21
N THR A 47 -3.37 14.34 3.57
CA THR A 47 -4.65 14.91 3.13
C THR A 47 -4.83 14.94 1.62
N HIS A 48 -3.77 15.22 0.87
CA HIS A 48 -3.81 15.33 -0.60
C HIS A 48 -3.39 14.00 -1.23
N ARG A 49 -4.26 12.99 -1.13
CA ARG A 49 -4.01 11.65 -1.65
C ARG A 49 -5.29 10.87 -1.93
N TYR A 50 -5.17 9.84 -2.75
CA TYR A 50 -6.20 8.81 -2.83
C TYR A 50 -6.06 7.88 -1.60
N PRO A 51 -7.12 7.71 -0.79
CA PRO A 51 -7.03 6.95 0.46
C PRO A 51 -6.74 5.45 0.26
N GLY A 52 -7.15 4.86 -0.86
CA GLY A 52 -6.95 3.45 -1.19
C GLY A 52 -5.52 3.06 -1.61
N ASN A 53 -4.56 3.97 -1.46
CA ASN A 53 -3.15 3.71 -1.76
C ASN A 53 -2.28 4.34 -0.66
N LEU A 54 -1.76 3.52 0.23
CA LEU A 54 -0.86 3.94 1.30
C LEU A 54 0.56 3.51 0.98
N ASN A 55 1.48 4.46 1.01
CA ASN A 55 2.91 4.18 1.02
C ASN A 55 3.41 4.38 2.44
N LEU A 56 3.85 3.30 3.08
CA LEU A 56 4.24 3.27 4.48
C LEU A 56 5.69 2.84 4.58
N ARG A 57 6.43 3.38 5.55
CA ARG A 57 7.78 2.96 5.88
C ARG A 57 7.90 2.60 7.35
N ARG A 58 8.79 1.68 7.64
CA ARG A 58 9.27 1.41 8.98
C ARG A 58 10.79 1.44 8.95
N ASP A 59 11.40 2.19 9.87
CA ASP A 59 12.85 2.31 9.92
C ASP A 59 13.47 0.98 10.39
N GLY A 60 14.63 0.66 9.85
CA GLY A 60 15.36 -0.57 10.19
C GLY A 60 14.90 -1.84 9.47
N ILE A 61 13.85 -1.78 8.61
CA ILE A 61 13.43 -2.94 7.83
C ILE A 61 13.91 -2.89 6.38
N ASP A 62 14.01 -4.06 5.78
CA ASP A 62 14.24 -4.26 4.35
C ASP A 62 12.94 -4.75 3.68
N GLY A 63 12.41 -3.94 2.76
CA GLY A 63 11.14 -4.24 2.07
C GLY A 63 11.22 -5.51 1.20
N ALA A 64 12.38 -5.84 0.62
CA ALA A 64 12.55 -7.05 -0.18
C ALA A 64 12.48 -8.31 0.70
N ARG A 65 13.10 -8.28 1.89
CA ARG A 65 12.95 -9.35 2.89
C ARG A 65 11.50 -9.46 3.35
N LEU A 66 10.83 -8.32 3.55
CA LEU A 66 9.42 -8.31 3.95
C LEU A 66 8.53 -9.03 2.93
N LEU A 67 8.73 -8.77 1.62
CA LEU A 67 8.03 -9.48 0.54
C LEU A 67 8.25 -10.99 0.58
N SER A 68 9.45 -11.43 0.95
CA SER A 68 9.79 -12.85 1.04
C SER A 68 9.06 -13.55 2.21
N TYR A 69 8.81 -12.83 3.30
CA TYR A 69 8.11 -13.36 4.48
C TYR A 69 6.59 -13.30 4.36
N CYS A 70 6.04 -12.26 3.72
CA CYS A 70 4.60 -12.02 3.62
C CYS A 70 4.01 -12.54 2.29
N ARG A 71 4.23 -13.79 1.93
CA ARG A 71 3.77 -14.38 0.66
C ARG A 71 2.26 -14.48 0.52
N ASN A 72 1.53 -14.38 1.60
CA ASN A 72 0.07 -14.41 1.67
C ASN A 72 -0.58 -13.03 1.57
N VAL A 73 0.23 -11.96 1.47
CA VAL A 73 -0.24 -10.58 1.33
C VAL A 73 0.30 -9.97 0.05
N ALA A 74 -0.59 -9.47 -0.79
CA ALA A 74 -0.20 -8.75 -2.02
C ALA A 74 0.07 -7.28 -1.71
N PHE A 75 1.33 -6.90 -1.68
CA PHE A 75 1.78 -5.51 -1.61
C PHE A 75 3.00 -5.31 -2.53
N SER A 76 3.44 -4.09 -2.71
CA SER A 76 4.61 -3.81 -3.55
C SER A 76 5.61 -2.90 -2.83
N LEU A 77 6.85 -2.95 -3.28
CA LEU A 77 7.87 -1.97 -2.91
C LEU A 77 7.62 -0.65 -3.67
N GLY A 78 8.18 0.43 -3.20
CA GLY A 78 7.89 1.80 -3.66
C GLY A 78 8.09 2.09 -5.15
N SER A 79 8.77 1.21 -5.94
CA SER A 79 8.89 1.39 -7.37
C SER A 79 8.73 0.07 -8.14
N ALA A 80 7.67 -0.02 -8.94
CA ALA A 80 7.45 -1.14 -9.85
C ALA A 80 8.53 -1.22 -10.95
N CYS A 81 9.04 -0.08 -11.41
CA CYS A 81 10.03 0.00 -12.49
C CYS A 81 11.48 -0.29 -12.03
N ALA A 82 11.76 -0.27 -10.74
CA ALA A 82 13.08 -0.51 -10.18
C ALA A 82 13.22 -1.87 -9.49
N SER A 83 12.19 -2.71 -9.53
CA SER A 83 12.19 -4.04 -8.89
C SER A 83 13.32 -4.97 -9.39
N GLY A 84 13.91 -4.69 -10.56
CA GLY A 84 15.08 -5.42 -11.08
C GLY A 84 16.43 -4.71 -10.90
N SER A 85 16.45 -3.42 -10.53
CA SER A 85 17.68 -2.61 -10.48
C SER A 85 18.26 -2.38 -9.08
N GLY A 86 17.55 -2.79 -8.03
CA GLY A 86 17.94 -2.54 -6.63
C GLY A 86 17.98 -1.05 -6.24
N ARG A 87 17.61 -0.14 -7.15
CA ARG A 87 17.65 1.30 -6.90
C ARG A 87 16.42 1.75 -6.11
N PRO A 88 16.61 2.62 -5.10
CA PRO A 88 15.48 3.23 -4.38
C PRO A 88 14.57 4.04 -5.31
N SER A 89 13.30 4.11 -4.96
CA SER A 89 12.30 4.88 -5.72
C SER A 89 12.70 6.35 -5.83
N HIS A 90 12.82 6.86 -7.05
CA HIS A 90 13.08 8.28 -7.29
C HIS A 90 11.97 9.18 -6.74
N VAL A 91 10.72 8.68 -6.69
CA VAL A 91 9.58 9.40 -6.09
C VAL A 91 9.79 9.56 -4.58
N LEU A 92 10.17 8.49 -3.88
CA LEU A 92 10.43 8.56 -2.44
C LEU A 92 11.63 9.45 -2.11
N ARG A 93 12.66 9.44 -2.94
CA ARG A 93 13.79 10.37 -2.82
C ARG A 93 13.37 11.83 -3.03
N ALA A 94 12.51 12.09 -4.02
CA ALA A 94 11.94 13.43 -4.24
C ALA A 94 11.06 13.92 -3.07
N LEU A 95 10.48 13.00 -2.29
CA LEU A 95 9.80 13.29 -1.03
C LEU A 95 10.77 13.53 0.15
N GLY A 96 12.08 13.51 -0.08
CA GLY A 96 13.10 13.74 0.93
C GLY A 96 13.51 12.51 1.75
N LEU A 97 13.09 11.30 1.35
CA LEU A 97 13.48 10.09 2.05
C LEU A 97 14.94 9.70 1.71
N THR A 98 15.65 9.20 2.71
CA THR A 98 16.95 8.57 2.50
C THR A 98 16.79 7.25 1.73
N ASP A 99 17.89 6.74 1.18
CA ASP A 99 17.88 5.46 0.47
C ASP A 99 17.48 4.30 1.40
N ALA A 100 17.86 4.34 2.67
CA ALA A 100 17.47 3.36 3.68
C ALA A 100 15.94 3.40 3.93
N GLN A 101 15.38 4.60 4.12
CA GLN A 101 13.94 4.80 4.31
C GLN A 101 13.14 4.38 3.08
N ALA A 102 13.65 4.69 1.88
CA ALA A 102 13.00 4.27 0.63
C ALA A 102 13.00 2.75 0.46
N ARG A 103 14.08 2.05 0.88
CA ARG A 103 14.13 0.58 0.90
C ARG A 103 13.20 -0.05 1.94
N GLY A 104 13.02 0.59 3.08
CA GLY A 104 12.07 0.18 4.13
C GLY A 104 10.62 0.59 3.86
N SER A 105 10.31 1.07 2.65
CA SER A 105 8.97 1.52 2.26
C SER A 105 8.22 0.44 1.49
N VAL A 106 6.93 0.29 1.80
CA VAL A 106 5.99 -0.60 1.12
C VAL A 106 4.78 0.19 0.64
N ARG A 107 4.16 -0.28 -0.44
CA ARG A 107 2.91 0.29 -0.97
C ARG A 107 1.80 -0.72 -0.86
N ILE A 108 0.75 -0.35 -0.15
CA ILE A 108 -0.45 -1.15 0.06
C ILE A 108 -1.59 -0.50 -0.71
N GLY A 109 -2.26 -1.29 -1.54
CA GLY A 109 -3.45 -0.89 -2.26
C GLY A 109 -4.67 -1.68 -1.80
N PHE A 110 -5.78 -1.00 -1.63
CA PHE A 110 -7.06 -1.62 -1.31
C PHE A 110 -8.20 -0.82 -1.96
N GLY A 111 -9.35 -1.44 -2.07
CA GLY A 111 -10.47 -0.86 -2.79
C GLY A 111 -11.82 -1.42 -2.35
N ARG A 112 -12.79 -1.22 -3.19
CA ARG A 112 -14.22 -1.55 -3.00
C ARG A 112 -14.49 -2.93 -2.41
N TYR A 113 -13.72 -3.92 -2.79
CA TYR A 113 -13.95 -5.32 -2.40
C TYR A 113 -13.06 -5.79 -1.26
N THR A 114 -12.12 -4.96 -0.81
CA THR A 114 -11.27 -5.27 0.34
C THR A 114 -12.09 -5.22 1.62
N THR A 115 -11.98 -6.23 2.44
CA THR A 115 -12.69 -6.31 3.73
C THR A 115 -11.82 -5.85 4.90
N PRO A 116 -12.40 -5.41 6.02
CA PRO A 116 -11.65 -5.12 7.25
C PRO A 116 -10.81 -6.31 7.73
N ASP A 117 -11.36 -7.54 7.68
CA ASP A 117 -10.65 -8.76 8.08
C ASP A 117 -9.39 -9.01 7.23
N GLU A 118 -9.44 -8.71 5.93
CA GLU A 118 -8.26 -8.80 5.06
C GLU A 118 -7.19 -7.78 5.45
N VAL A 119 -7.61 -6.56 5.80
CA VAL A 119 -6.72 -5.52 6.30
C VAL A 119 -6.06 -5.94 7.62
N GLU A 120 -6.83 -6.50 8.56
CA GLU A 120 -6.31 -6.98 9.84
C GLU A 120 -5.29 -8.11 9.66
N ARG A 121 -5.59 -9.09 8.81
CA ARG A 121 -4.66 -10.18 8.49
C ARG A 121 -3.37 -9.65 7.84
N ALA A 122 -3.49 -8.71 6.90
CA ALA A 122 -2.35 -8.12 6.22
C ALA A 122 -1.48 -7.30 7.19
N ALA A 123 -2.09 -6.49 8.05
CA ALA A 123 -1.37 -5.69 9.04
C ALA A 123 -0.63 -6.57 10.06
N ARG A 124 -1.26 -7.65 10.52
CA ARG A 124 -0.63 -8.64 11.40
C ARG A 124 0.60 -9.27 10.74
N ALA A 125 0.46 -9.76 9.51
CA ALA A 125 1.56 -10.38 8.78
C ALA A 125 2.73 -9.40 8.56
N LEU A 126 2.44 -8.14 8.24
CA LEU A 126 3.46 -7.10 8.08
C LEU A 126 4.19 -6.79 9.38
N ASN A 127 3.46 -6.69 10.50
CA ASN A 127 4.08 -6.44 11.81
C ASN A 127 4.93 -7.62 12.29
N GLU A 128 4.46 -8.86 12.12
CA GLU A 128 5.20 -10.07 12.46
C GLU A 128 6.50 -10.18 11.64
N ALA A 129 6.40 -9.97 10.32
CA ALA A 129 7.56 -10.01 9.44
C ALA A 129 8.56 -8.87 9.70
N ALA A 130 8.08 -7.69 10.10
CA ALA A 130 8.94 -6.58 10.48
C ALA A 130 9.63 -6.84 11.83
N ALA A 131 8.92 -7.41 12.80
CA ALA A 131 9.50 -7.80 14.09
C ALA A 131 10.58 -8.88 13.92
N ALA A 132 10.36 -9.85 13.04
CA ALA A 132 11.36 -10.89 12.74
C ALA A 132 12.65 -10.34 12.09
N GLN A 133 12.60 -9.16 11.47
CA GLN A 133 13.81 -8.50 10.93
C GLN A 133 14.58 -7.70 11.99
N ALA A 134 13.89 -7.26 13.04
CA ALA A 134 14.49 -6.49 14.12
C ALA A 134 15.10 -7.38 15.24
N ALA A 135 14.82 -8.67 15.20
CA ALA A 135 15.45 -9.63 16.12
C ALA A 135 16.94 -9.79 15.77
N PRO A 136 17.85 -9.76 16.79
CA PRO A 136 19.29 -9.87 16.61
C PRO A 136 19.71 -11.25 16.06
#